data_f674d71769eda93e3cc0123a565327cb
#
_entry.id   f674d71769eda93e3cc0123a565327cb
#
_cell.length_a   1.000
_cell.length_b   1.000
_cell.length_c   1.000
_cell.angle_alpha   90.00
_cell.angle_beta   90.00
_cell.angle_gamma   90.00
#
_symmetry.space_group_name_H-M   'P 1'
#
loop_
_entity.id
_entity.type
_entity.pdbx_description
1 polymer ?
#
loop_
_entity_poly.entity_id
_entity_poly.type
_entity_poly.pdbx_seq_one_letter_code
_entity_poly.pdbx_strand_id
1 'polypeptide(L)'
;MNRIYKLALLCGATLLLGSSCSNFLDIVPDERPTEKDTYSDRNKGLDYLYSCYAYLPNPGGTTGSLDLLTGDEVITSFEHESFASFPKGKYTASNPGISYWNTFFQGIRQCYMFNDVIDKLPDTSNEEKADYKAQVNFLLAYYHYLLLRCYGPIILVKELPNVNTKVEDYAARTNFDECVSWIAAKFDEAAAGLPATRNDVKSRVGLATSTAAKGFKAKLYLYAASPLFNGGQPSLFESLKDKDGNHLMPMTYDPQKWVRAKEAIKQAIDAAEAAGYTLYMKDDQYKSQNKYPENGIERRLRLNILDWVGSPNPEVIFADSRGVGLYDFQGKSTPKGVDGSEYGYNGVGPTWAMLNRFYTKNGLPWDEDPETKNLDPLEVVTVDAAHAAHAKEGAKTIKFNLEREPRFYAWIGFQGGYFEILNKEPNNPLYPTPSFMPEAGRVLLDFTKNGNQGRKNRNNNYTPSGYLNKKGTFPNQLMAKNGVTVISHPWPLLRLADLYLSYAEACIETGDLAEAKTYIDKIRTRAGIPTIDAAWGSIGVTPDQAKLRQIVRQERQIELYLENQNFWDMRRWLLAKDAFGHKAKGLNIEATSIEEFAKLKEVVFERAFSDANYLLPIPIADINRNGNLINNPGY
;
A
#
# COMPACT_ATOMS: atom_id res chain seq x y z
N MET A 1 -71.84 1.00 -57.99
CA MET A 1 -70.99 -0.17 -57.64
C MET A 1 -69.66 0.13 -56.99
N ASN A 2 -69.16 1.38 -56.80
CA ASN A 2 -67.81 1.67 -56.33
C ASN A 2 -67.64 1.98 -54.81
N ARG A 3 -68.70 2.06 -54.01
CA ARG A 3 -68.57 2.33 -52.57
C ARG A 3 -68.48 1.06 -51.70
N ILE A 4 -69.18 -0.03 -52.15
CA ILE A 4 -69.19 -1.29 -51.38
C ILE A 4 -67.89 -2.05 -51.49
N TYR A 5 -67.17 -1.98 -52.64
CA TYR A 5 -65.87 -2.60 -52.82
C TYR A 5 -64.74 -1.88 -52.03
N LYS A 6 -64.85 -0.55 -51.82
CA LYS A 6 -63.91 0.19 -51.00
C LYS A 6 -64.08 -0.10 -49.50
N LEU A 7 -65.36 -0.35 -49.09
CA LEU A 7 -65.60 -0.72 -47.68
C LEU A 7 -65.16 -2.15 -47.37
N ALA A 8 -65.39 -3.08 -48.33
CA ALA A 8 -64.94 -4.47 -48.20
C ALA A 8 -63.36 -4.58 -48.19
N LEU A 9 -62.69 -3.75 -49.00
CA LEU A 9 -61.23 -3.69 -48.99
C LEU A 9 -60.67 -3.07 -47.68
N LEU A 10 -61.34 -2.07 -47.11
CA LEU A 10 -60.97 -1.45 -45.86
C LEU A 10 -61.17 -2.38 -44.65
N CYS A 11 -62.28 -3.16 -44.64
CA CYS A 11 -62.52 -4.17 -43.60
C CYS A 11 -61.59 -5.40 -43.72
N GLY A 12 -61.17 -5.78 -44.94
CA GLY A 12 -60.17 -6.83 -45.15
C GLY A 12 -58.75 -6.44 -44.71
N ALA A 13 -58.40 -5.17 -44.91
CA ALA A 13 -57.09 -4.65 -44.47
C ALA A 13 -56.96 -4.48 -42.94
N THR A 14 -58.10 -4.21 -42.25
CA THR A 14 -58.14 -4.11 -40.79
C THR A 14 -58.15 -5.48 -40.11
N LEU A 15 -58.60 -6.54 -40.76
CA LEU A 15 -58.53 -7.91 -40.20
C LEU A 15 -57.14 -8.58 -40.36
N LEU A 16 -56.30 -8.10 -41.29
CA LEU A 16 -54.96 -8.59 -41.47
C LEU A 16 -53.91 -7.92 -40.52
N LEU A 17 -54.30 -6.85 -39.84
CA LEU A 17 -53.41 -6.15 -38.87
C LEU A 17 -53.65 -6.64 -37.43
N GLY A 18 -54.56 -7.60 -37.18
CA GLY A 18 -54.87 -8.12 -35.84
C GLY A 18 -54.15 -9.40 -35.44
N SER A 19 -53.29 -9.99 -36.29
CA SER A 19 -52.45 -11.12 -35.91
C SER A 19 -51.10 -10.59 -35.36
N SER A 20 -51.16 -9.84 -34.24
CA SER A 20 -50.00 -9.58 -33.43
C SER A 20 -49.52 -10.91 -32.84
N CYS A 21 -48.36 -11.37 -33.28
CA CYS A 21 -47.69 -12.51 -32.68
C CYS A 21 -47.47 -12.20 -31.19
N SER A 22 -48.28 -12.80 -30.32
CA SER A 22 -48.14 -12.69 -28.85
C SER A 22 -46.80 -13.22 -28.34
N ASN A 23 -46.04 -13.91 -29.15
CA ASN A 23 -44.75 -14.50 -28.80
C ASN A 23 -43.54 -13.61 -29.15
N PHE A 24 -43.74 -12.39 -29.72
CA PHE A 24 -42.60 -11.51 -30.03
C PHE A 24 -42.05 -10.79 -28.80
N LEU A 25 -42.82 -10.74 -27.71
CA LEU A 25 -42.39 -10.14 -26.43
C LEU A 25 -41.79 -11.17 -25.47
N ASP A 26 -41.89 -12.48 -25.76
CA ASP A 26 -41.29 -13.57 -24.99
C ASP A 26 -39.92 -14.04 -25.52
N ILE A 27 -39.39 -13.39 -26.54
CA ILE A 27 -38.00 -13.59 -26.93
C ILE A 27 -37.18 -12.81 -25.91
N VAL A 28 -36.82 -13.45 -24.79
CA VAL A 28 -35.68 -13.06 -23.98
C VAL A 28 -34.51 -13.00 -24.97
N PRO A 29 -33.83 -11.84 -25.16
CA PRO A 29 -32.66 -11.80 -26.02
C PRO A 29 -31.71 -12.88 -25.54
N ASP A 30 -31.33 -13.80 -26.41
CA ASP A 30 -30.38 -14.90 -26.17
C ASP A 30 -28.99 -14.39 -25.74
N GLU A 31 -28.81 -13.07 -25.66
CA GLU A 31 -27.61 -12.34 -25.34
C GLU A 31 -27.53 -11.86 -23.87
N ARG A 32 -28.55 -12.08 -23.03
CA ARG A 32 -28.40 -11.80 -21.60
C ARG A 32 -27.87 -13.03 -20.89
N PRO A 33 -26.60 -13.00 -20.42
CA PRO A 33 -26.02 -14.10 -19.65
C PRO A 33 -26.95 -14.45 -18.49
N THR A 34 -27.36 -15.69 -18.39
CA THR A 34 -28.10 -16.21 -17.23
C THR A 34 -27.07 -16.47 -16.10
N GLU A 35 -27.56 -16.65 -14.89
CA GLU A 35 -26.68 -17.04 -13.77
C GLU A 35 -25.88 -18.30 -14.10
N LYS A 36 -26.46 -19.28 -14.81
CA LYS A 36 -25.77 -20.50 -15.25
C LYS A 36 -24.65 -20.25 -16.24
N ASP A 37 -24.72 -19.19 -17.03
CA ASP A 37 -23.68 -18.86 -17.99
C ASP A 37 -22.39 -18.40 -17.30
N THR A 38 -22.48 -17.90 -16.06
CA THR A 38 -21.35 -17.45 -15.25
C THR A 38 -20.48 -18.60 -14.72
N TYR A 39 -20.99 -19.83 -14.75
CA TYR A 39 -20.28 -21.05 -14.33
C TYR A 39 -20.56 -22.26 -15.23
N SER A 40 -20.84 -22.00 -16.52
CA SER A 40 -21.21 -23.05 -17.47
C SER A 40 -20.10 -24.02 -17.83
N ASP A 41 -18.86 -23.67 -17.57
CA ASP A 41 -17.67 -24.50 -17.76
C ASP A 41 -16.59 -24.13 -16.71
N ARG A 42 -15.52 -24.97 -16.65
CA ARG A 42 -14.43 -24.80 -15.69
C ARG A 42 -13.74 -23.42 -15.80
N ASN A 43 -13.54 -22.88 -17.00
CA ASN A 43 -12.86 -21.61 -17.19
C ASN A 43 -13.71 -20.44 -16.67
N LYS A 44 -14.99 -20.46 -16.96
CA LYS A 44 -15.94 -19.47 -16.40
C LYS A 44 -16.05 -19.58 -14.88
N GLY A 45 -15.97 -20.79 -14.32
CA GLY A 45 -15.86 -21.00 -12.89
C GLY A 45 -14.61 -20.34 -12.29
N LEU A 46 -13.45 -20.43 -12.98
CA LEU A 46 -12.22 -19.72 -12.60
C LEU A 46 -12.36 -18.21 -12.73
N ASP A 47 -12.97 -17.71 -13.81
CA ASP A 47 -13.22 -16.28 -13.99
C ASP A 47 -14.12 -15.74 -12.87
N TYR A 48 -15.09 -16.53 -12.43
CA TYR A 48 -15.94 -16.18 -11.30
C TYR A 48 -15.14 -16.12 -10.00
N LEU A 49 -14.25 -17.08 -9.72
CA LEU A 49 -13.33 -17.02 -8.59
C LEU A 49 -12.46 -15.73 -8.67
N TYR A 50 -11.88 -15.43 -9.83
CA TYR A 50 -11.06 -14.24 -10.00
C TYR A 50 -11.86 -12.94 -9.82
N SER A 51 -13.14 -12.93 -10.14
CA SER A 51 -14.01 -11.79 -9.84
C SER A 51 -14.13 -11.51 -8.34
N CYS A 52 -13.98 -12.53 -7.49
CA CYS A 52 -13.91 -12.35 -6.04
C CYS A 52 -12.63 -11.60 -5.60
N TYR A 53 -11.52 -11.71 -6.34
CA TYR A 53 -10.28 -10.97 -6.10
C TYR A 53 -10.30 -9.54 -6.64
N ALA A 54 -11.26 -9.19 -7.51
CA ALA A 54 -11.31 -7.88 -8.17
C ALA A 54 -11.47 -6.69 -7.20
N TYR A 55 -11.98 -6.94 -6.01
CA TYR A 55 -12.20 -5.93 -4.97
C TYR A 55 -11.00 -5.71 -4.04
N LEU A 56 -9.88 -6.43 -4.24
CA LEU A 56 -8.65 -6.18 -3.49
C LEU A 56 -8.17 -4.73 -3.69
N PRO A 57 -7.55 -4.10 -2.67
CA PRO A 57 -6.88 -2.82 -2.84
C PRO A 57 -5.83 -2.91 -3.96
N ASN A 58 -5.66 -1.83 -4.71
CA ASN A 58 -4.59 -1.69 -5.68
C ASN A 58 -3.66 -0.54 -5.27
N PRO A 59 -2.68 -0.79 -4.39
CA PRO A 59 -1.81 0.26 -3.89
C PRO A 59 -0.96 0.92 -4.98
N GLY A 60 -0.49 0.14 -5.95
CA GLY A 60 0.30 0.63 -7.07
C GLY A 60 -0.46 1.62 -7.97
N GLY A 61 -1.78 1.46 -8.08
CA GLY A 61 -2.69 2.36 -8.78
C GLY A 61 -3.19 3.49 -7.89
N THR A 62 -2.36 4.39 -7.50
CA THR A 62 -2.47 5.40 -6.42
C THR A 62 -3.77 6.17 -6.32
N THR A 63 -4.46 6.45 -7.42
CA THR A 63 -5.64 7.35 -7.49
C THR A 63 -6.78 6.91 -6.57
N GLY A 64 -7.04 5.61 -6.47
CA GLY A 64 -8.12 5.05 -5.63
C GLY A 64 -7.63 4.40 -4.34
N SER A 65 -6.40 4.67 -3.90
CA SER A 65 -5.77 3.98 -2.78
C SER A 65 -5.33 4.93 -1.67
N LEU A 66 -5.54 4.51 -0.42
CA LEU A 66 -5.04 5.19 0.79
C LEU A 66 -3.63 4.75 1.20
N ASP A 67 -3.12 3.69 0.60
CA ASP A 67 -2.03 2.95 1.21
C ASP A 67 -0.64 3.56 1.02
N LEU A 68 -0.38 4.29 -0.09
CA LEU A 68 0.96 4.79 -0.40
C LEU A 68 1.17 6.29 -0.16
N LEU A 69 0.24 7.13 -0.62
CA LEU A 69 0.49 8.58 -0.73
C LEU A 69 -0.22 9.43 0.33
N THR A 70 -0.82 8.81 1.35
CA THR A 70 -1.59 9.48 2.41
C THR A 70 -0.88 9.50 3.76
N GLY A 71 0.24 8.80 3.90
CA GLY A 71 1.07 8.76 5.10
C GLY A 71 1.83 10.07 5.36
N ASP A 72 2.47 10.18 6.53
CA ASP A 72 3.31 11.33 6.86
C ASP A 72 4.70 11.26 6.20
N GLU A 73 5.02 10.11 5.61
CA GLU A 73 6.31 9.81 4.99
C GLU A 73 6.56 10.56 3.68
N VAL A 74 5.50 10.92 2.97
CA VAL A 74 5.62 11.64 1.68
C VAL A 74 4.70 12.85 1.60
N ILE A 75 5.01 13.72 0.64
CA ILE A 75 4.16 14.81 0.19
C ILE A 75 4.21 14.87 -1.33
N THR A 76 3.08 15.21 -1.95
CA THR A 76 2.94 15.25 -3.40
C THR A 76 2.36 16.58 -3.86
N SER A 77 2.58 16.94 -5.13
CA SER A 77 1.95 18.08 -5.80
C SER A 77 0.64 17.73 -6.52
N PHE A 78 0.12 16.51 -6.33
CA PHE A 78 -1.07 16.01 -7.04
C PHE A 78 -2.36 16.36 -6.28
N GLU A 79 -2.63 17.64 -6.09
CA GLU A 79 -3.76 18.17 -5.33
C GLU A 79 -5.15 17.82 -5.90
N HIS A 80 -5.21 17.43 -7.18
CA HIS A 80 -6.42 17.01 -7.88
C HIS A 80 -6.79 15.54 -7.65
N GLU A 81 -5.90 14.77 -7.04
CA GLU A 81 -6.14 13.35 -6.76
C GLU A 81 -6.94 13.16 -5.46
N SER A 82 -7.79 12.12 -5.43
CA SER A 82 -8.67 11.86 -4.27
C SER A 82 -7.90 11.63 -2.97
N PHE A 83 -6.73 11.00 -3.03
CA PHE A 83 -5.90 10.75 -1.84
C PHE A 83 -5.39 12.05 -1.19
N ALA A 84 -5.30 13.17 -1.93
CA ALA A 84 -4.78 14.44 -1.40
C ALA A 84 -5.67 15.04 -0.28
N SER A 85 -6.93 14.61 -0.16
CA SER A 85 -7.84 15.04 0.92
C SER A 85 -7.45 14.46 2.30
N PHE A 86 -6.78 13.30 2.34
CA PHE A 86 -6.50 12.58 3.59
C PHE A 86 -5.44 13.24 4.46
N PRO A 87 -4.26 13.64 3.96
CA PRO A 87 -3.30 14.39 4.77
C PRO A 87 -3.85 15.72 5.29
N LYS A 88 -4.86 16.29 4.60
CA LYS A 88 -5.53 17.55 4.99
C LYS A 88 -6.66 17.35 6.00
N GLY A 89 -7.01 16.12 6.35
CA GLY A 89 -8.17 15.83 7.20
C GLY A 89 -9.52 16.29 6.59
N LYS A 90 -9.61 16.48 5.27
CA LYS A 90 -10.78 17.02 4.55
C LYS A 90 -11.67 15.93 3.96
N TYR A 91 -11.94 14.88 4.72
CA TYR A 91 -12.89 13.84 4.33
C TYR A 91 -13.97 13.70 5.40
N THR A 92 -15.21 13.47 4.97
CA THR A 92 -16.40 13.44 5.82
C THR A 92 -17.34 12.30 5.41
N ALA A 93 -18.39 12.03 6.17
CA ALA A 93 -19.41 11.05 5.81
C ALA A 93 -20.13 11.38 4.48
N SER A 94 -20.32 12.67 4.17
CA SER A 94 -20.93 13.11 2.90
C SER A 94 -19.94 13.18 1.74
N ASN A 95 -18.64 13.30 2.02
CA ASN A 95 -17.57 13.29 1.03
C ASN A 95 -16.37 12.50 1.57
N PRO A 96 -16.41 11.17 1.52
CA PRO A 96 -15.36 10.34 2.11
C PRO A 96 -14.03 10.33 1.33
N GLY A 97 -13.95 11.00 0.18
CA GLY A 97 -12.79 11.00 -0.71
C GLY A 97 -12.56 9.62 -1.33
N ILE A 98 -11.94 8.71 -0.61
CA ILE A 98 -11.81 7.30 -0.95
C ILE A 98 -12.59 6.51 0.11
N SER A 99 -13.55 5.67 -0.32
CA SER A 99 -14.34 4.82 0.56
C SER A 99 -14.20 3.36 0.17
N TYR A 100 -13.77 2.56 1.13
CA TYR A 100 -13.70 1.11 0.98
C TYR A 100 -14.95 0.39 1.50
N TRP A 101 -15.89 1.10 2.15
CA TRP A 101 -17.08 0.50 2.75
C TRP A 101 -17.85 -0.35 1.74
N ASN A 102 -18.37 0.27 0.70
CA ASN A 102 -19.14 -0.43 -0.32
C ASN A 102 -18.32 -1.43 -1.12
N THR A 103 -17.06 -1.07 -1.45
CA THR A 103 -16.19 -1.92 -2.26
C THR A 103 -15.95 -3.27 -1.58
N PHE A 104 -15.61 -3.28 -0.30
CA PHE A 104 -15.31 -4.54 0.38
C PHE A 104 -16.58 -5.35 0.71
N PHE A 105 -17.72 -4.69 1.01
CA PHE A 105 -18.98 -5.40 1.14
C PHE A 105 -19.47 -6.01 -0.19
N GLN A 106 -19.22 -5.37 -1.33
CA GLN A 106 -19.44 -5.97 -2.65
C GLN A 106 -18.55 -7.20 -2.86
N GLY A 107 -17.27 -7.12 -2.48
CA GLY A 107 -16.36 -8.26 -2.51
C GLY A 107 -16.83 -9.42 -1.63
N ILE A 108 -17.30 -9.14 -0.42
CA ILE A 108 -17.88 -10.13 0.50
C ILE A 108 -19.11 -10.80 -0.13
N ARG A 109 -20.02 -10.00 -0.70
CA ARG A 109 -21.19 -10.53 -1.39
C ARG A 109 -20.79 -11.42 -2.57
N GLN A 110 -19.83 -10.99 -3.39
CA GLN A 110 -19.34 -11.75 -4.53
C GLN A 110 -18.79 -13.12 -4.09
N CYS A 111 -18.05 -13.14 -2.99
CA CYS A 111 -17.54 -14.37 -2.39
C CYS A 111 -18.67 -15.33 -1.96
N TYR A 112 -19.70 -14.83 -1.31
CA TYR A 112 -20.85 -15.67 -0.92
C TYR A 112 -21.64 -16.17 -2.12
N MET A 113 -21.87 -15.33 -3.14
CA MET A 113 -22.53 -15.75 -4.39
C MET A 113 -21.73 -16.86 -5.10
N PHE A 114 -20.40 -16.78 -5.11
CA PHE A 114 -19.57 -17.84 -5.67
C PHE A 114 -19.64 -19.12 -4.82
N ASN A 115 -19.67 -19.02 -3.49
CA ASN A 115 -19.82 -20.17 -2.60
C ASN A 115 -21.11 -20.99 -2.91
N ASP A 116 -22.20 -20.34 -3.28
CA ASP A 116 -23.47 -21.02 -3.63
C ASP A 116 -23.38 -21.86 -4.92
N VAL A 117 -22.39 -21.60 -5.76
CA VAL A 117 -22.22 -22.27 -7.06
C VAL A 117 -21.00 -23.16 -7.16
N ILE A 118 -20.02 -23.09 -6.25
CA ILE A 118 -18.76 -23.85 -6.31
C ILE A 118 -19.03 -25.35 -6.49
N ASP A 119 -19.97 -25.93 -5.75
CA ASP A 119 -20.28 -27.35 -5.81
C ASP A 119 -20.94 -27.77 -7.14
N LYS A 120 -21.51 -26.82 -7.88
CA LYS A 120 -22.18 -27.01 -9.17
C LYS A 120 -21.25 -26.85 -10.37
N LEU A 121 -19.97 -26.45 -10.16
CA LEU A 121 -19.02 -26.22 -11.24
C LEU A 121 -18.78 -27.50 -12.04
N PRO A 122 -19.02 -27.51 -13.37
CA PRO A 122 -18.74 -28.65 -14.21
C PRO A 122 -17.23 -28.84 -14.41
N ASP A 123 -16.81 -30.03 -14.77
CA ASP A 123 -15.43 -30.39 -15.12
C ASP A 123 -14.36 -29.91 -14.12
N THR A 124 -14.75 -29.79 -12.83
CA THR A 124 -13.91 -29.30 -11.74
C THR A 124 -13.81 -30.40 -10.67
N SER A 125 -12.59 -30.79 -10.31
CA SER A 125 -12.38 -31.86 -9.32
C SER A 125 -12.78 -31.41 -7.91
N ASN A 126 -12.97 -32.38 -7.00
CA ASN A 126 -13.31 -32.08 -5.62
C ASN A 126 -12.16 -31.32 -4.90
N GLU A 127 -10.91 -31.61 -5.26
CA GLU A 127 -9.72 -30.93 -4.74
C GLU A 127 -9.71 -29.47 -5.20
N GLU A 128 -10.02 -29.19 -6.48
CA GLU A 128 -10.13 -27.82 -7.00
C GLU A 128 -11.26 -27.06 -6.32
N LYS A 129 -12.44 -27.69 -6.14
CA LYS A 129 -13.57 -27.08 -5.42
C LYS A 129 -13.21 -26.76 -3.96
N ALA A 130 -12.48 -27.66 -3.29
CA ALA A 130 -12.01 -27.44 -1.93
C ALA A 130 -11.01 -26.28 -1.86
N ASP A 131 -10.07 -26.17 -2.81
CA ASP A 131 -9.14 -25.06 -2.91
C ASP A 131 -9.88 -23.72 -3.19
N TYR A 132 -10.89 -23.72 -4.08
CA TYR A 132 -11.70 -22.52 -4.35
C TYR A 132 -12.47 -22.05 -3.11
N LYS A 133 -13.09 -22.97 -2.36
CA LYS A 133 -13.74 -22.65 -1.07
C LYS A 133 -12.78 -22.05 -0.07
N ALA A 134 -11.57 -22.61 0.03
CA ALA A 134 -10.54 -22.09 0.93
C ALA A 134 -10.05 -20.69 0.50
N GLN A 135 -9.90 -20.42 -0.81
CA GLN A 135 -9.58 -19.09 -1.34
C GLN A 135 -10.69 -18.08 -1.02
N VAL A 136 -11.96 -18.47 -1.19
CA VAL A 136 -13.11 -17.62 -0.85
C VAL A 136 -13.16 -17.32 0.66
N ASN A 137 -12.91 -18.31 1.52
CA ASN A 137 -12.82 -18.10 2.97
C ASN A 137 -11.68 -17.12 3.32
N PHE A 138 -10.54 -17.20 2.64
CA PHE A 138 -9.46 -16.21 2.78
C PHE A 138 -9.95 -14.80 2.40
N LEU A 139 -10.60 -14.64 1.26
CA LEU A 139 -11.10 -13.33 0.80
C LEU A 139 -12.18 -12.76 1.73
N LEU A 140 -13.10 -13.60 2.23
CA LEU A 140 -14.07 -13.20 3.23
C LEU A 140 -13.39 -12.67 4.50
N ALA A 141 -12.40 -13.39 5.04
CA ALA A 141 -11.62 -12.94 6.18
C ALA A 141 -10.86 -11.64 5.87
N TYR A 142 -10.23 -11.57 4.70
CA TYR A 142 -9.39 -10.43 4.31
C TYR A 142 -10.21 -9.15 4.11
N TYR A 143 -11.35 -9.21 3.43
CA TYR A 143 -12.23 -8.04 3.26
C TYR A 143 -12.80 -7.54 4.59
N HIS A 144 -13.20 -8.43 5.49
CA HIS A 144 -13.63 -8.04 6.83
C HIS A 144 -12.49 -7.44 7.65
N TYR A 145 -11.26 -7.99 7.56
CA TYR A 145 -10.07 -7.39 8.18
C TYR A 145 -9.79 -5.99 7.65
N LEU A 146 -9.87 -5.78 6.34
CA LEU A 146 -9.66 -4.46 5.73
C LEU A 146 -10.75 -3.45 6.17
N LEU A 147 -12.02 -3.88 6.25
CA LEU A 147 -13.10 -3.06 6.82
C LEU A 147 -12.83 -2.71 8.28
N LEU A 148 -12.45 -3.71 9.11
CA LEU A 148 -12.15 -3.51 10.52
C LEU A 148 -11.00 -2.51 10.72
N ARG A 149 -9.94 -2.62 9.92
CA ARG A 149 -8.80 -1.70 9.91
C ARG A 149 -9.21 -0.25 9.60
N CYS A 150 -10.13 -0.08 8.64
CA CYS A 150 -10.57 1.24 8.18
C CYS A 150 -11.59 1.89 9.13
N TYR A 151 -12.56 1.12 9.62
CA TYR A 151 -13.78 1.64 10.24
C TYR A 151 -13.94 1.25 11.72
N GLY A 152 -13.03 0.45 12.28
CA GLY A 152 -13.22 -0.14 13.61
C GLY A 152 -14.29 -1.23 13.60
N PRO A 153 -15.27 -1.24 14.54
CA PRO A 153 -16.39 -2.17 14.51
C PRO A 153 -17.13 -2.16 13.17
N ILE A 154 -17.52 -3.33 12.67
CA ILE A 154 -18.16 -3.49 11.35
C ILE A 154 -19.40 -4.39 11.44
N ILE A 155 -20.18 -4.43 10.35
CA ILE A 155 -21.17 -5.48 10.15
C ILE A 155 -20.42 -6.78 9.83
N LEU A 156 -20.64 -7.84 10.60
CA LEU A 156 -20.18 -9.18 10.24
C LEU A 156 -21.19 -9.84 9.31
N VAL A 157 -20.82 -10.05 8.06
CA VAL A 157 -21.62 -10.78 7.06
C VAL A 157 -21.19 -12.24 7.12
N LYS A 158 -22.06 -13.09 7.70
CA LYS A 158 -21.76 -14.51 7.96
C LYS A 158 -22.34 -15.45 6.90
N GLU A 159 -23.25 -14.95 6.06
CA GLU A 159 -23.91 -15.68 4.97
C GLU A 159 -24.33 -14.71 3.85
N LEU A 160 -24.81 -15.23 2.72
CA LEU A 160 -25.32 -14.38 1.64
C LEU A 160 -26.53 -13.59 2.11
N PRO A 161 -26.47 -12.24 2.11
CA PRO A 161 -27.60 -11.42 2.57
C PRO A 161 -28.85 -11.63 1.72
N ASN A 162 -29.99 -11.86 2.38
CA ASN A 162 -31.27 -11.98 1.70
C ASN A 162 -31.72 -10.61 1.16
N VAL A 163 -31.98 -10.53 -0.14
CA VAL A 163 -32.42 -9.30 -0.83
C VAL A 163 -33.79 -8.79 -0.36
N ASN A 164 -34.59 -9.65 0.28
CA ASN A 164 -35.91 -9.32 0.82
C ASN A 164 -35.88 -8.93 2.30
N THR A 165 -34.69 -8.81 2.92
CA THR A 165 -34.58 -8.34 4.30
C THR A 165 -35.18 -6.95 4.43
N LYS A 166 -36.07 -6.76 5.39
CA LYS A 166 -36.67 -5.46 5.65
C LYS A 166 -35.64 -4.50 6.22
N VAL A 167 -35.85 -3.20 6.00
CA VAL A 167 -34.90 -2.15 6.43
C VAL A 167 -34.69 -2.13 7.95
N GLU A 168 -35.75 -2.37 8.71
CA GLU A 168 -35.70 -2.47 10.19
C GLU A 168 -34.84 -3.62 10.69
N ASP A 169 -34.67 -4.69 9.87
CA ASP A 169 -33.92 -5.91 10.20
C ASP A 169 -32.47 -5.87 9.68
N TYR A 170 -32.02 -4.75 9.09
CA TYR A 170 -30.64 -4.64 8.62
C TYR A 170 -29.66 -4.75 9.78
N ALA A 171 -28.56 -5.46 9.56
CA ALA A 171 -27.56 -5.71 10.58
C ALA A 171 -26.88 -4.42 11.06
N ALA A 172 -26.68 -4.33 12.38
CA ALA A 172 -25.90 -3.30 13.02
C ALA A 172 -24.39 -3.65 13.01
N ARG A 173 -23.56 -2.71 13.47
CA ARG A 173 -22.13 -2.96 13.71
C ARG A 173 -21.95 -3.91 14.89
N THR A 174 -21.04 -4.84 14.76
CA THR A 174 -20.68 -5.84 15.78
C THR A 174 -19.51 -5.31 16.61
N ASN A 175 -19.46 -5.65 17.89
CA ASN A 175 -18.34 -5.31 18.78
C ASN A 175 -16.98 -5.67 18.17
N PHE A 176 -15.96 -4.83 18.38
CA PHE A 176 -14.65 -4.97 17.77
C PHE A 176 -13.98 -6.31 18.07
N ASP A 177 -14.00 -6.77 19.33
CA ASP A 177 -13.33 -8.03 19.71
C ASP A 177 -14.07 -9.27 19.19
N GLU A 178 -15.40 -9.20 19.03
CA GLU A 178 -16.18 -10.23 18.33
C GLU A 178 -15.79 -10.27 16.84
N CYS A 179 -15.67 -9.09 16.21
CA CYS A 179 -15.19 -9.01 14.81
C CYS A 179 -13.81 -9.66 14.67
N VAL A 180 -12.86 -9.34 15.56
CA VAL A 180 -11.51 -9.92 15.55
C VAL A 180 -11.57 -11.45 15.68
N SER A 181 -12.38 -11.96 16.59
CA SER A 181 -12.50 -13.39 16.84
C SER A 181 -13.06 -14.15 15.63
N TRP A 182 -14.10 -13.60 15.01
CA TRP A 182 -14.72 -14.21 13.81
C TRP A 182 -13.78 -14.18 12.61
N ILE A 183 -13.11 -13.04 12.36
CA ILE A 183 -12.17 -12.89 11.24
C ILE A 183 -10.98 -13.85 11.41
N ALA A 184 -10.45 -13.98 12.63
CA ALA A 184 -9.37 -14.90 12.92
C ALA A 184 -9.77 -16.36 12.65
N ALA A 185 -10.97 -16.77 13.07
CA ALA A 185 -11.50 -18.11 12.79
C ALA A 185 -11.63 -18.36 11.27
N LYS A 186 -12.09 -17.37 10.51
CA LYS A 186 -12.18 -17.47 9.05
C LYS A 186 -10.81 -17.59 8.36
N PHE A 187 -9.78 -16.92 8.85
CA PHE A 187 -8.41 -17.15 8.39
C PHE A 187 -7.91 -18.56 8.71
N ASP A 188 -8.28 -19.13 9.87
CA ASP A 188 -7.93 -20.52 10.22
C ASP A 188 -8.63 -21.53 9.31
N GLU A 189 -9.93 -21.33 9.02
CA GLU A 189 -10.65 -22.17 8.05
C GLU A 189 -9.98 -22.10 6.66
N ALA A 190 -9.60 -20.91 6.20
CA ALA A 190 -8.89 -20.76 4.94
C ALA A 190 -7.53 -21.46 4.95
N ALA A 191 -6.74 -21.26 6.00
CA ALA A 191 -5.39 -21.86 6.12
C ALA A 191 -5.42 -23.38 6.10
N ALA A 192 -6.48 -24.01 6.63
CA ALA A 192 -6.63 -25.47 6.65
C ALA A 192 -6.82 -26.09 5.25
N GLY A 193 -7.41 -25.33 4.31
CA GLY A 193 -7.71 -25.81 2.95
C GLY A 193 -6.75 -25.29 1.87
N LEU A 194 -5.85 -24.36 2.20
CA LEU A 194 -4.95 -23.75 1.22
C LEU A 194 -3.55 -24.40 1.22
N PRO A 195 -2.86 -24.47 0.06
CA PRO A 195 -1.46 -24.84 0.01
C PRO A 195 -0.56 -23.80 0.69
N ALA A 196 0.61 -24.20 1.18
CA ALA A 196 1.55 -23.32 1.86
C ALA A 196 2.07 -22.20 0.93
N THR A 197 2.27 -22.52 -0.34
CA THR A 197 2.76 -21.59 -1.37
C THR A 197 2.17 -21.96 -2.74
N ARG A 198 2.20 -20.99 -3.68
CA ARG A 198 1.85 -21.18 -5.11
C ARG A 198 2.98 -20.70 -6.01
N ASN A 199 4.19 -20.68 -5.48
CA ASN A 199 5.37 -20.15 -6.16
C ASN A 199 5.88 -21.03 -7.31
N ASP A 200 5.30 -22.20 -7.51
CA ASP A 200 5.58 -23.14 -8.60
C ASP A 200 5.09 -22.62 -9.97
N VAL A 201 4.10 -21.73 -10.00
CA VAL A 201 3.50 -21.21 -11.24
C VAL A 201 3.32 -19.70 -11.17
N LYS A 202 3.98 -18.96 -12.07
CA LYS A 202 3.90 -17.50 -12.16
C LYS A 202 2.47 -16.96 -12.29
N SER A 203 1.59 -17.68 -12.98
CA SER A 203 0.19 -17.30 -13.16
C SER A 203 -0.66 -17.35 -11.88
N ARG A 204 -0.11 -17.95 -10.80
CA ARG A 204 -0.78 -18.07 -9.51
C ARG A 204 -0.29 -17.09 -8.45
N VAL A 205 0.65 -16.22 -8.81
CA VAL A 205 1.07 -15.11 -7.94
C VAL A 205 -0.15 -14.23 -7.63
N GLY A 206 -0.33 -13.91 -6.36
CA GLY A 206 -1.48 -13.12 -5.90
C GLY A 206 -2.71 -13.93 -5.47
N LEU A 207 -2.72 -15.27 -5.68
CA LEU A 207 -3.76 -16.12 -5.12
C LEU A 207 -3.45 -16.48 -3.65
N ALA A 208 -4.51 -16.72 -2.88
CA ALA A 208 -4.42 -17.04 -1.45
C ALA A 208 -3.62 -18.31 -1.17
N THR A 209 -2.84 -18.27 -0.10
CA THR A 209 -2.07 -19.40 0.45
C THR A 209 -2.31 -19.51 1.95
N SER A 210 -2.02 -20.68 2.55
CA SER A 210 -2.13 -20.83 4.02
C SER A 210 -1.12 -19.94 4.75
N THR A 211 0.05 -19.68 4.16
CA THR A 211 1.03 -18.73 4.72
C THR A 211 0.50 -17.30 4.71
N ALA A 212 -0.18 -16.87 3.64
CA ALA A 212 -0.83 -15.57 3.58
C ALA A 212 -1.97 -15.45 4.60
N ALA A 213 -2.80 -16.49 4.76
CA ALA A 213 -3.89 -16.51 5.73
C ALA A 213 -3.37 -16.37 7.17
N LYS A 214 -2.33 -17.12 7.54
CA LYS A 214 -1.66 -17.00 8.85
C LYS A 214 -1.04 -15.61 9.03
N GLY A 215 -0.40 -15.07 7.99
CA GLY A 215 0.21 -13.75 8.02
C GLY A 215 -0.81 -12.63 8.25
N PHE A 216 -1.96 -12.65 7.59
CA PHE A 216 -3.02 -11.65 7.81
C PHE A 216 -3.76 -11.85 9.14
N LYS A 217 -3.92 -13.09 9.62
CA LYS A 217 -4.38 -13.34 10.99
C LYS A 217 -3.43 -12.72 12.02
N ALA A 218 -2.12 -12.86 11.81
CA ALA A 218 -1.10 -12.22 12.65
C ALA A 218 -1.22 -10.68 12.62
N LYS A 219 -1.41 -10.09 11.44
CA LYS A 219 -1.66 -8.64 11.29
C LYS A 219 -2.94 -8.21 12.01
N LEU A 220 -4.02 -8.97 11.91
CA LEU A 220 -5.27 -8.70 12.62
C LEU A 220 -5.03 -8.60 14.14
N TYR A 221 -4.32 -9.57 14.73
CA TYR A 221 -4.02 -9.55 16.16
C TYR A 221 -3.06 -8.43 16.56
N LEU A 222 -2.07 -8.10 15.72
CA LEU A 222 -1.22 -6.93 15.93
C LEU A 222 -2.03 -5.63 16.02
N TYR A 223 -2.99 -5.44 15.11
CA TYR A 223 -3.89 -4.29 15.14
C TYR A 223 -4.75 -4.29 16.40
N ALA A 224 -5.36 -5.43 16.74
CA ALA A 224 -6.20 -5.56 17.94
C ALA A 224 -5.44 -5.32 19.26
N ALA A 225 -4.13 -5.60 19.30
CA ALA A 225 -3.27 -5.34 20.45
C ALA A 225 -2.77 -3.89 20.51
N SER A 226 -2.78 -3.17 19.38
CA SER A 226 -2.21 -1.82 19.28
C SER A 226 -3.02 -0.77 20.05
N PRO A 227 -2.40 0.34 20.51
CA PRO A 227 -3.04 1.33 21.39
C PRO A 227 -4.41 1.82 20.94
N LEU A 228 -4.61 2.13 19.66
CA LEU A 228 -5.91 2.61 19.15
C LEU A 228 -7.05 1.61 19.40
N PHE A 229 -6.77 0.31 19.30
CA PHE A 229 -7.76 -0.77 19.35
C PHE A 229 -7.72 -1.57 20.67
N ASN A 230 -6.91 -1.14 21.63
CA ASN A 230 -6.75 -1.80 22.93
C ASN A 230 -6.82 -0.81 24.11
N GLY A 231 -7.80 0.07 24.09
CA GLY A 231 -8.06 0.98 25.22
C GLY A 231 -6.97 2.02 25.48
N GLY A 232 -6.08 2.32 24.51
CA GLY A 232 -5.00 3.31 24.70
C GLY A 232 -5.50 4.76 24.78
N GLN A 233 -6.67 5.05 24.19
CA GLN A 233 -7.34 6.35 24.30
C GLN A 233 -8.87 6.16 24.23
N PRO A 234 -9.51 5.66 25.31
CA PRO A 234 -10.93 5.31 25.31
C PRO A 234 -11.86 6.49 25.04
N SER A 235 -11.47 7.72 25.42
CA SER A 235 -12.23 8.94 25.16
C SER A 235 -12.56 9.18 23.68
N LEU A 236 -11.76 8.65 22.75
CA LEU A 236 -12.06 8.72 21.32
C LEU A 236 -13.36 7.99 20.95
N PHE A 237 -13.74 6.98 21.72
CA PHE A 237 -14.82 6.06 21.38
C PHE A 237 -15.94 6.01 22.42
N GLU A 238 -15.98 6.96 23.36
CA GLU A 238 -16.98 7.02 24.43
C GLU A 238 -18.42 7.03 23.92
N SER A 239 -18.66 7.71 22.78
CA SER A 239 -19.98 7.79 22.15
C SER A 239 -20.29 6.64 21.19
N LEU A 240 -19.32 5.76 20.89
CA LEU A 240 -19.51 4.67 19.93
C LEU A 240 -20.12 3.46 20.63
N LYS A 241 -21.44 3.45 20.75
CA LYS A 241 -22.25 2.44 21.45
C LYS A 241 -23.29 1.83 20.52
N ASP A 242 -23.64 0.58 20.78
CA ASP A 242 -24.82 -0.05 20.18
C ASP A 242 -26.14 0.54 20.71
N LYS A 243 -27.27 0.02 20.23
CA LYS A 243 -28.61 0.46 20.67
C LYS A 243 -28.91 0.15 22.15
N ASP A 244 -28.23 -0.83 22.72
CA ASP A 244 -28.38 -1.25 24.12
C ASP A 244 -27.42 -0.48 25.04
N GLY A 245 -26.61 0.42 24.51
CA GLY A 245 -25.66 1.26 25.22
C GLY A 245 -24.29 0.61 25.48
N ASN A 246 -24.02 -0.57 24.92
CA ASN A 246 -22.73 -1.23 25.05
C ASN A 246 -21.69 -0.58 24.13
N HIS A 247 -20.48 -0.40 24.64
CA HIS A 247 -19.37 0.10 23.82
C HIS A 247 -19.00 -0.89 22.70
N LEU A 248 -18.88 -0.39 21.49
CA LEU A 248 -18.46 -1.18 20.34
C LEU A 248 -16.94 -1.34 20.23
N MET A 249 -16.18 -0.46 20.90
CA MET A 249 -14.72 -0.52 20.98
C MET A 249 -14.25 -0.91 22.39
N PRO A 250 -13.07 -1.55 22.51
CA PRO A 250 -12.45 -1.82 23.81
C PRO A 250 -12.16 -0.51 24.57
N MET A 251 -12.64 -0.40 25.80
CA MET A 251 -12.47 0.80 26.65
C MET A 251 -11.34 0.64 27.68
N THR A 252 -10.80 -0.56 27.83
CA THR A 252 -9.71 -0.89 28.77
C THR A 252 -8.60 -1.64 28.08
N TYR A 253 -7.37 -1.43 28.54
CA TYR A 253 -6.20 -2.13 28.04
C TYR A 253 -6.20 -3.60 28.47
N ASP A 254 -6.03 -4.51 27.52
CA ASP A 254 -5.84 -5.95 27.72
C ASP A 254 -4.44 -6.39 27.27
N PRO A 255 -3.49 -6.66 28.19
CA PRO A 255 -2.15 -7.12 27.84
C PRO A 255 -2.14 -8.47 27.11
N GLN A 256 -3.17 -9.31 27.30
CA GLN A 256 -3.26 -10.61 26.64
C GLN A 256 -3.42 -10.49 25.11
N LYS A 257 -3.87 -9.35 24.61
CA LYS A 257 -3.90 -9.11 23.16
C LYS A 257 -2.49 -9.11 22.56
N TRP A 258 -1.50 -8.56 23.26
CA TRP A 258 -0.11 -8.61 22.83
C TRP A 258 0.49 -10.02 22.87
N VAL A 259 0.12 -10.82 23.88
CA VAL A 259 0.53 -12.24 23.95
C VAL A 259 -0.04 -13.01 22.76
N ARG A 260 -1.33 -12.87 22.48
CA ARG A 260 -1.98 -13.50 21.30
C ARG A 260 -1.36 -13.03 19.98
N ALA A 261 -1.07 -11.74 19.87
CA ALA A 261 -0.40 -11.20 18.68
C ALA A 261 0.98 -11.81 18.48
N LYS A 262 1.82 -11.85 19.53
CA LYS A 262 3.15 -12.45 19.50
C LYS A 262 3.11 -13.91 19.04
N GLU A 263 2.24 -14.72 19.62
CA GLU A 263 2.07 -16.13 19.26
C GLU A 263 1.64 -16.31 17.80
N ALA A 264 0.62 -15.56 17.35
CA ALA A 264 0.13 -15.65 15.99
C ALA A 264 1.16 -15.19 14.95
N ILE A 265 1.94 -14.15 15.26
CA ILE A 265 3.00 -13.66 14.37
C ILE A 265 4.12 -14.70 14.29
N LYS A 266 4.52 -15.30 15.42
CA LYS A 266 5.53 -16.37 15.42
C LYS A 266 5.10 -17.56 14.57
N GLN A 267 3.85 -18.01 14.71
CA GLN A 267 3.27 -19.08 13.88
C GLN A 267 3.27 -18.73 12.39
N ALA A 268 3.00 -17.47 12.04
CA ALA A 268 3.04 -17.00 10.66
C ALA A 268 4.48 -17.00 10.10
N ILE A 269 5.46 -16.57 10.90
CA ILE A 269 6.88 -16.61 10.53
C ILE A 269 7.33 -18.05 10.31
N ASP A 270 7.06 -18.95 11.26
CA ASP A 270 7.46 -20.35 11.17
C ASP A 270 6.86 -21.03 9.93
N ALA A 271 5.59 -20.72 9.62
CA ALA A 271 4.93 -21.21 8.42
C ALA A 271 5.56 -20.64 7.14
N ALA A 272 5.93 -19.37 7.13
CA ALA A 272 6.58 -18.73 5.99
C ALA A 272 7.98 -19.31 5.74
N GLU A 273 8.80 -19.41 6.78
CA GLU A 273 10.15 -19.99 6.68
C GLU A 273 10.10 -21.47 6.26
N ALA A 274 9.16 -22.25 6.81
CA ALA A 274 8.93 -23.65 6.40
C ALA A 274 8.45 -23.78 4.95
N ALA A 275 7.73 -22.78 4.42
CA ALA A 275 7.31 -22.72 3.02
C ALA A 275 8.41 -22.18 2.07
N GLY A 276 9.61 -21.89 2.60
CA GLY A 276 10.78 -21.45 1.84
C GLY A 276 10.88 -19.94 1.62
N TYR A 277 10.03 -19.12 2.28
CA TYR A 277 10.20 -17.67 2.26
C TYR A 277 11.43 -17.25 3.05
N THR A 278 12.20 -16.33 2.49
CA THR A 278 13.43 -15.76 3.09
C THR A 278 13.51 -14.28 2.81
N LEU A 279 14.31 -13.55 3.59
CA LEU A 279 14.63 -12.16 3.23
C LEU A 279 15.30 -12.13 1.84
N TYR A 280 14.96 -11.12 1.05
CA TYR A 280 15.57 -10.92 -0.25
C TYR A 280 17.06 -10.55 -0.10
N MET A 281 17.95 -11.43 -0.56
CA MET A 281 19.41 -11.29 -0.40
C MET A 281 20.16 -11.27 -1.74
N LYS A 282 19.44 -11.25 -2.88
CA LYS A 282 20.06 -11.24 -4.19
C LYS A 282 20.55 -9.84 -4.55
N ASP A 283 21.78 -9.71 -4.97
CA ASP A 283 22.42 -8.42 -5.27
C ASP A 283 23.03 -8.33 -6.69
N ASP A 284 22.89 -9.38 -7.51
CA ASP A 284 23.55 -9.47 -8.82
C ASP A 284 22.64 -9.73 -10.03
N GLN A 285 21.33 -9.93 -9.84
CA GLN A 285 20.43 -10.43 -10.89
C GLN A 285 20.24 -9.52 -12.09
N TYR A 286 20.49 -8.21 -11.98
CA TYR A 286 20.22 -7.24 -13.04
C TYR A 286 21.47 -6.58 -13.65
N LYS A 287 22.65 -7.15 -13.44
CA LYS A 287 23.92 -6.64 -14.02
C LYS A 287 23.91 -6.47 -15.53
N SER A 288 23.02 -7.20 -16.25
CA SER A 288 22.98 -7.18 -17.71
C SER A 288 22.20 -6.01 -18.31
N GLN A 289 21.32 -5.35 -17.57
CA GLN A 289 20.46 -4.28 -18.09
C GLN A 289 20.87 -2.90 -17.56
N ASN A 290 20.80 -2.68 -16.24
CA ASN A 290 21.31 -1.49 -15.60
C ASN A 290 22.34 -1.87 -14.54
N LYS A 291 23.57 -1.37 -14.68
CA LYS A 291 24.64 -1.65 -13.72
C LYS A 291 24.44 -0.93 -12.38
N TYR A 292 23.53 0.04 -12.30
CA TYR A 292 23.30 0.85 -11.10
C TYR A 292 22.06 0.40 -10.31
N PRO A 293 22.07 0.53 -8.98
CA PRO A 293 23.23 0.84 -8.13
C PRO A 293 24.33 -0.21 -8.25
N GLU A 294 25.60 0.21 -8.25
CA GLU A 294 26.77 -0.71 -8.31
C GLU A 294 27.01 -1.42 -6.98
N ASN A 295 26.72 -0.77 -5.86
CA ASN A 295 26.82 -1.37 -4.53
C ASN A 295 25.80 -2.52 -4.41
N GLY A 296 26.27 -3.72 -4.07
CA GLY A 296 25.43 -4.92 -3.98
C GLY A 296 24.32 -4.82 -2.93
N ILE A 297 24.60 -4.19 -1.77
CA ILE A 297 23.61 -3.99 -0.71
C ILE A 297 22.51 -3.03 -1.20
N GLU A 298 22.87 -1.90 -1.81
CA GLU A 298 21.91 -0.94 -2.33
C GLU A 298 21.07 -1.52 -3.47
N ARG A 299 21.69 -2.34 -4.34
CA ARG A 299 20.98 -3.07 -5.39
C ARG A 299 19.98 -4.06 -4.82
N ARG A 300 20.36 -4.84 -3.82
CA ARG A 300 19.49 -5.74 -3.07
C ARG A 300 18.28 -5.00 -2.50
N LEU A 301 18.53 -3.87 -1.84
CA LEU A 301 17.49 -3.03 -1.25
C LEU A 301 16.58 -2.39 -2.30
N ARG A 302 17.15 -1.97 -3.45
CA ARG A 302 16.39 -1.41 -4.56
C ARG A 302 15.44 -2.44 -5.19
N LEU A 303 15.85 -3.71 -5.22
CA LEU A 303 15.14 -4.80 -5.91
C LEU A 303 14.27 -5.66 -4.99
N ASN A 304 14.33 -5.49 -3.69
CA ASN A 304 13.68 -6.37 -2.71
C ASN A 304 12.16 -6.58 -2.92
N ILE A 305 11.47 -5.61 -3.51
CA ILE A 305 10.04 -5.72 -3.85
C ILE A 305 9.79 -5.77 -5.37
N LEU A 306 10.82 -5.52 -6.18
CA LEU A 306 10.71 -5.39 -7.64
C LEU A 306 11.11 -6.65 -8.39
N ASP A 307 11.89 -7.55 -7.77
CA ASP A 307 12.43 -8.73 -8.45
C ASP A 307 11.41 -9.85 -8.54
N TRP A 308 10.83 -10.01 -9.74
CA TRP A 308 9.92 -11.07 -10.11
C TRP A 308 10.38 -11.79 -11.39
N VAL A 309 11.65 -11.58 -11.79
CA VAL A 309 12.20 -12.16 -13.02
C VAL A 309 12.63 -13.60 -12.79
N GLY A 310 12.13 -14.49 -13.64
CA GLY A 310 12.48 -15.90 -13.63
C GLY A 310 11.78 -16.73 -12.54
N SER A 311 11.58 -16.17 -11.34
CA SER A 311 10.93 -16.83 -10.20
C SER A 311 10.12 -15.83 -9.38
N PRO A 312 9.15 -16.28 -8.58
CA PRO A 312 8.51 -15.44 -7.58
C PRO A 312 9.53 -14.84 -6.61
N ASN A 313 9.20 -13.64 -6.10
CA ASN A 313 10.04 -12.98 -5.10
C ASN A 313 10.09 -13.81 -3.81
N PRO A 314 11.29 -14.12 -3.29
CA PRO A 314 11.42 -15.05 -2.14
C PRO A 314 10.92 -14.47 -0.81
N GLU A 315 10.72 -13.16 -0.73
CA GLU A 315 10.30 -12.48 0.51
C GLU A 315 8.81 -12.17 0.54
N VAL A 316 8.16 -12.01 -0.64
CA VAL A 316 6.78 -11.57 -0.75
C VAL A 316 5.82 -12.74 -0.59
N ILE A 317 5.03 -12.73 0.50
CA ILE A 317 4.09 -13.79 0.87
C ILE A 317 2.75 -13.61 0.14
N PHE A 318 2.32 -12.35 -0.04
CA PHE A 318 1.09 -12.04 -0.76
C PHE A 318 1.23 -10.71 -1.51
N ALA A 319 0.78 -10.66 -2.76
CA ALA A 319 0.93 -9.51 -3.64
C ALA A 319 -0.34 -9.24 -4.46
N ASP A 320 -0.57 -7.99 -4.80
CA ASP A 320 -1.48 -7.61 -5.89
C ASP A 320 -0.74 -7.78 -7.23
N SER A 321 -1.22 -8.70 -8.07
CA SER A 321 -0.60 -9.03 -9.35
C SER A 321 -1.11 -8.20 -10.53
N ARG A 322 -2.04 -7.25 -10.31
CA ARG A 322 -2.55 -6.38 -11.36
C ARG A 322 -1.46 -5.44 -11.86
N GLY A 323 -1.45 -5.19 -13.15
CA GLY A 323 -0.49 -4.27 -13.76
C GLY A 323 -0.72 -2.81 -13.31
N VAL A 324 0.37 -2.04 -13.27
CA VAL A 324 0.35 -0.60 -13.02
C VAL A 324 0.75 0.16 -14.27
N GLY A 325 0.11 1.29 -14.52
CA GLY A 325 0.36 2.15 -15.66
C GLY A 325 1.36 3.26 -15.37
N LEU A 326 1.65 4.06 -16.38
CA LEU A 326 2.54 5.23 -16.26
C LEU A 326 1.98 6.28 -15.30
N TYR A 327 0.65 6.44 -15.22
CA TYR A 327 -0.01 7.42 -14.33
C TYR A 327 -0.06 6.98 -12.86
N ASP A 328 0.38 5.77 -12.59
CA ASP A 328 0.40 5.18 -11.26
C ASP A 328 1.70 5.53 -10.50
N PHE A 329 1.98 4.78 -9.45
CA PHE A 329 3.06 5.06 -8.50
C PHE A 329 4.44 5.24 -9.15
N GLN A 330 4.83 4.36 -10.09
CA GLN A 330 6.15 4.43 -10.71
C GLN A 330 6.33 5.71 -11.54
N GLY A 331 5.35 6.08 -12.35
CA GLY A 331 5.38 7.32 -13.12
C GLY A 331 5.39 8.57 -12.24
N LYS A 332 4.63 8.56 -11.13
CA LYS A 332 4.62 9.64 -10.15
C LYS A 332 5.96 9.81 -9.42
N SER A 333 6.73 8.74 -9.28
CA SER A 333 8.07 8.71 -8.67
C SER A 333 9.22 8.88 -9.67
N THR A 334 8.97 8.84 -10.98
CA THR A 334 10.02 8.98 -12.00
C THR A 334 10.41 10.46 -12.18
N PRO A 335 11.71 10.81 -12.23
CA PRO A 335 12.16 12.19 -12.43
C PRO A 335 11.69 12.73 -13.77
N LYS A 336 11.64 14.05 -13.92
CA LYS A 336 11.38 14.70 -15.20
C LYS A 336 12.40 14.26 -16.24
N GLY A 337 11.91 14.03 -17.45
CA GLY A 337 12.71 13.60 -18.57
C GLY A 337 13.54 14.71 -19.19
N VAL A 338 14.10 14.40 -20.33
CA VAL A 338 14.99 15.25 -21.14
C VAL A 338 14.23 16.41 -21.76
N ASP A 339 14.83 17.62 -21.74
CA ASP A 339 14.46 18.76 -22.59
C ASP A 339 12.95 18.96 -22.85
N GLY A 340 12.21 19.26 -21.80
CA GLY A 340 10.79 19.61 -21.90
C GLY A 340 9.83 18.44 -22.09
N SER A 341 10.30 17.18 -22.04
CA SER A 341 9.38 16.05 -22.01
C SER A 341 8.57 16.06 -20.71
N GLU A 342 7.26 16.02 -20.85
CA GLU A 342 6.30 16.02 -19.74
C GLU A 342 6.27 14.69 -18.97
N TYR A 343 6.94 13.67 -19.46
CA TYR A 343 6.89 12.31 -18.95
C TYR A 343 7.85 12.10 -17.78
N GLY A 344 7.39 11.41 -16.78
CA GLY A 344 7.97 11.37 -15.46
C GLY A 344 7.36 12.49 -14.59
N TYR A 345 6.51 12.11 -13.62
CA TYR A 345 5.73 13.14 -12.91
C TYR A 345 6.49 13.77 -11.75
N ASN A 346 7.63 13.20 -11.32
CA ASN A 346 8.56 13.82 -10.38
C ASN A 346 7.89 14.36 -9.10
N GLY A 347 6.82 13.71 -8.63
CA GLY A 347 5.93 14.33 -7.64
C GLY A 347 5.86 13.64 -6.28
N VAL A 348 6.51 12.49 -6.08
CA VAL A 348 6.50 11.79 -4.80
C VAL A 348 7.76 12.17 -4.00
N GLY A 349 7.62 13.15 -3.12
CA GLY A 349 8.71 13.65 -2.29
C GLY A 349 8.66 13.14 -0.86
N PRO A 350 9.70 12.45 -0.35
CA PRO A 350 9.77 12.14 1.08
C PRO A 350 9.82 13.44 1.89
N THR A 351 9.12 13.47 3.03
CA THR A 351 9.14 14.60 3.94
C THR A 351 10.46 14.66 4.72
N TRP A 352 10.84 15.84 5.23
CA TRP A 352 12.00 15.96 6.10
C TRP A 352 11.90 15.06 7.33
N ALA A 353 10.68 14.88 7.88
CA ALA A 353 10.43 13.95 8.97
C ALA A 353 10.77 12.49 8.59
N MET A 354 10.39 12.06 7.39
CA MET A 354 10.75 10.71 6.89
C MET A 354 12.26 10.58 6.66
N LEU A 355 12.90 11.59 6.07
CA LEU A 355 14.34 11.57 5.82
C LEU A 355 15.14 11.44 7.11
N ASN A 356 14.71 12.09 8.20
CA ASN A 356 15.34 11.99 9.52
C ASN A 356 15.19 10.60 10.18
N ARG A 357 14.23 9.77 9.73
CA ARG A 357 14.11 8.39 10.21
C ARG A 357 15.24 7.50 9.71
N PHE A 358 15.78 7.73 8.50
CA PHE A 358 16.91 6.95 8.01
C PHE A 358 18.11 7.13 8.94
N TYR A 359 18.84 6.05 9.20
CA TYR A 359 20.03 6.08 10.02
C TYR A 359 21.26 6.64 9.28
N THR A 360 22.28 6.95 10.01
CA THR A 360 23.64 7.13 9.48
C THR A 360 24.24 5.77 9.08
N LYS A 361 25.40 5.77 8.43
CA LYS A 361 26.17 4.55 8.13
C LYS A 361 26.49 3.71 9.37
N ASN A 362 26.54 4.36 10.56
CA ASN A 362 26.80 3.72 11.84
C ASN A 362 25.53 3.08 12.46
N GLY A 363 24.39 3.14 11.76
CA GLY A 363 23.13 2.57 12.21
C GLY A 363 22.49 3.31 13.39
N LEU A 364 22.82 4.57 13.60
CA LEU A 364 22.29 5.46 14.63
C LEU A 364 21.46 6.59 14.00
N PRO A 365 20.48 7.18 14.71
CA PRO A 365 19.88 8.45 14.31
C PRO A 365 20.94 9.55 14.16
N TRP A 366 20.68 10.52 13.24
CA TRP A 366 21.61 11.61 12.97
C TRP A 366 22.03 12.39 14.22
N ASP A 367 21.12 12.63 15.13
CA ASP A 367 21.29 13.39 16.37
C ASP A 367 21.87 12.57 17.55
N GLU A 368 21.95 11.26 17.39
CA GLU A 368 22.59 10.36 18.38
C GLU A 368 24.00 9.94 17.96
N ASP A 369 24.31 9.95 16.67
CA ASP A 369 25.61 9.52 16.15
C ASP A 369 26.70 10.56 16.45
N PRO A 370 27.82 10.18 17.15
CA PRO A 370 28.92 11.07 17.44
C PRO A 370 29.57 11.75 16.23
N GLU A 371 29.53 11.10 15.06
CA GLU A 371 30.10 11.65 13.84
C GLU A 371 29.25 12.77 13.23
N THR A 372 27.93 12.80 13.52
CA THR A 372 26.99 13.71 12.84
C THR A 372 26.25 14.66 13.76
N LYS A 373 26.02 14.31 15.04
CA LYS A 373 25.17 15.07 15.98
C LYS A 373 25.53 16.54 16.19
N ASN A 374 26.80 16.89 15.98
CA ASN A 374 27.29 18.27 16.13
C ASN A 374 27.48 18.99 14.79
N LEU A 375 27.11 18.37 13.67
CA LEU A 375 27.22 18.95 12.33
C LEU A 375 25.89 19.65 11.95
N ASP A 376 25.99 20.72 11.18
CA ASP A 376 24.82 21.29 10.53
C ASP A 376 24.38 20.39 9.37
N PRO A 377 23.21 19.73 9.44
CA PRO A 377 22.73 18.87 8.36
C PRO A 377 22.48 19.63 7.06
N LEU A 378 22.24 20.94 7.13
CA LEU A 378 21.93 21.78 5.96
C LEU A 378 23.16 22.50 5.39
N GLU A 379 24.36 22.29 5.96
CA GLU A 379 25.61 22.81 5.42
C GLU A 379 25.78 22.35 3.96
N VAL A 380 25.98 23.30 3.04
CA VAL A 380 26.27 23.00 1.63
C VAL A 380 27.72 22.53 1.50
N VAL A 381 27.90 21.36 0.95
CA VAL A 381 29.20 20.73 0.75
C VAL A 381 29.39 20.34 -0.71
N THR A 382 30.67 20.24 -1.12
CA THR A 382 31.03 19.68 -2.42
C THR A 382 31.26 18.17 -2.28
N VAL A 383 30.63 17.40 -3.15
CA VAL A 383 30.77 15.94 -3.20
C VAL A 383 32.22 15.59 -3.57
N ASP A 384 32.88 14.83 -2.74
CA ASP A 384 34.22 14.30 -2.97
C ASP A 384 34.21 12.91 -3.63
N ALA A 385 35.38 12.39 -3.94
CA ALA A 385 35.56 11.08 -4.59
C ALA A 385 35.03 9.91 -3.73
N ALA A 386 35.03 10.03 -2.39
CA ALA A 386 34.51 8.98 -1.51
C ALA A 386 33.00 8.78 -1.65
N HIS A 387 32.27 9.82 -2.04
CA HIS A 387 30.82 9.80 -2.21
C HIS A 387 30.38 9.71 -3.70
N ALA A 388 31.33 9.54 -4.64
CA ALA A 388 31.04 9.51 -6.08
C ALA A 388 30.10 8.37 -6.54
N ALA A 389 29.95 7.32 -5.73
CA ALA A 389 28.97 6.26 -5.98
C ALA A 389 27.51 6.76 -5.90
N HIS A 390 27.22 7.71 -5.04
CA HIS A 390 25.87 8.17 -4.70
C HIS A 390 25.51 9.53 -5.31
N ALA A 391 26.53 10.39 -5.52
CA ALA A 391 26.36 11.73 -6.04
C ALA A 391 27.49 12.08 -6.99
N LYS A 392 27.29 13.04 -7.88
CA LYS A 392 28.32 13.46 -8.85
C LYS A 392 29.46 14.18 -8.13
N GLU A 393 30.68 13.66 -8.26
CA GLU A 393 31.89 14.34 -7.76
C GLU A 393 31.98 15.79 -8.28
N GLY A 394 32.30 16.72 -7.40
CA GLY A 394 32.32 18.15 -7.66
C GLY A 394 30.94 18.84 -7.66
N ALA A 395 29.84 18.10 -7.62
CA ALA A 395 28.51 18.70 -7.44
C ALA A 395 28.33 19.19 -5.99
N LYS A 396 27.40 20.13 -5.80
CA LYS A 396 27.02 20.59 -4.47
C LYS A 396 25.78 19.89 -3.98
N THR A 397 25.81 19.50 -2.70
CA THR A 397 24.69 18.89 -1.96
C THR A 397 24.69 19.43 -0.52
N ILE A 398 23.77 18.93 0.33
CA ILE A 398 23.83 19.21 1.77
C ILE A 398 24.49 18.04 2.52
N LYS A 399 25.12 18.35 3.63
CA LYS A 399 25.87 17.38 4.45
C LYS A 399 25.00 16.21 4.91
N PHE A 400 23.74 16.45 5.20
CA PHE A 400 22.76 15.43 5.57
C PHE A 400 22.64 14.28 4.54
N ASN A 401 22.90 14.53 3.26
CA ASN A 401 22.77 13.54 2.19
C ASN A 401 23.97 12.59 2.11
N LEU A 402 25.02 12.87 2.86
CA LEU A 402 26.22 12.05 2.92
C LEU A 402 26.24 11.26 4.25
N GLU A 403 27.07 10.23 4.36
CA GLU A 403 27.21 9.40 5.57
C GLU A 403 25.90 8.68 6.02
N ARG A 404 25.01 8.38 5.06
CA ARG A 404 23.73 7.72 5.33
C ARG A 404 23.82 6.21 5.15
N GLU A 405 22.84 5.50 5.71
CA GLU A 405 22.67 4.07 5.53
C GLU A 405 22.35 3.68 4.08
N PRO A 406 22.61 2.41 3.65
CA PRO A 406 22.36 1.98 2.28
C PRO A 406 20.91 2.12 1.80
N ARG A 407 19.89 2.00 2.68
CA ARG A 407 18.47 2.20 2.30
C ARG A 407 18.19 3.63 1.87
N PHE A 408 18.87 4.63 2.44
CA PHE A 408 18.74 6.01 1.99
C PHE A 408 19.17 6.14 0.53
N TYR A 409 20.33 5.65 0.17
CA TYR A 409 20.83 5.73 -1.21
C TYR A 409 20.02 4.88 -2.19
N ALA A 410 19.54 3.72 -1.76
CA ALA A 410 18.70 2.85 -2.59
C ALA A 410 17.33 3.46 -2.89
N TRP A 411 16.76 4.24 -1.95
CA TRP A 411 15.34 4.64 -2.02
C TRP A 411 15.08 6.14 -2.15
N ILE A 412 16.09 6.99 -1.94
CA ILE A 412 15.95 8.45 -1.94
C ILE A 412 16.82 9.09 -3.02
N GLY A 413 16.19 9.89 -3.87
CA GLY A 413 16.87 10.81 -4.79
C GLY A 413 17.01 12.18 -4.15
N PHE A 414 18.22 12.74 -4.16
CA PHE A 414 18.56 14.00 -3.52
C PHE A 414 19.38 14.91 -4.43
N GLN A 415 19.51 16.19 -4.08
CA GLN A 415 20.24 17.20 -4.84
C GLN A 415 21.70 16.79 -5.07
N GLY A 416 22.13 16.76 -6.34
CA GLY A 416 23.47 16.33 -6.74
C GLY A 416 23.66 14.81 -6.78
N GLY A 417 22.66 14.04 -6.33
CA GLY A 417 22.65 12.58 -6.38
C GLY A 417 22.13 12.01 -7.70
N TYR A 418 21.97 10.70 -7.75
CA TYR A 418 21.57 9.97 -8.94
C TYR A 418 20.22 9.28 -8.79
N PHE A 419 19.52 9.12 -9.92
CA PHE A 419 18.35 8.27 -10.08
C PHE A 419 18.61 7.25 -11.19
N GLU A 420 18.50 5.98 -10.88
CA GLU A 420 18.80 4.86 -11.77
C GLU A 420 17.64 4.65 -12.75
N ILE A 421 17.91 4.88 -14.04
CA ILE A 421 16.98 4.72 -15.16
C ILE A 421 17.78 4.62 -16.47
N LEU A 422 17.32 3.81 -17.41
CA LEU A 422 17.98 3.62 -18.71
C LEU A 422 17.51 4.65 -19.73
N ASN A 423 18.42 5.08 -20.62
CA ASN A 423 18.05 5.81 -21.81
C ASN A 423 17.53 4.82 -22.87
N LYS A 424 16.31 5.05 -23.38
CA LYS A 424 15.69 4.22 -24.42
C LYS A 424 16.38 4.34 -25.78
N GLU A 425 17.01 5.48 -26.05
CA GLU A 425 17.57 5.82 -27.35
C GLU A 425 19.00 6.35 -27.23
N PRO A 426 19.94 5.58 -26.63
CA PRO A 426 21.28 6.08 -26.30
C PRO A 426 22.13 6.49 -27.50
N ASN A 427 21.82 5.97 -28.69
CA ASN A 427 22.58 6.21 -29.93
C ASN A 427 21.79 7.02 -30.97
N ASN A 428 20.66 7.61 -30.62
CA ASN A 428 19.89 8.41 -31.57
C ASN A 428 20.48 9.81 -31.66
N PRO A 429 21.04 10.23 -32.84
CA PRO A 429 21.65 11.54 -33.00
C PRO A 429 20.66 12.69 -32.87
N LEU A 430 19.35 12.44 -33.06
CA LEU A 430 18.28 13.42 -32.83
C LEU A 430 17.98 13.61 -31.35
N TYR A 431 18.42 12.68 -30.50
CA TYR A 431 18.20 12.67 -29.06
C TYR A 431 19.50 12.31 -28.33
N PRO A 432 20.54 13.16 -28.39
CA PRO A 432 21.81 12.91 -27.74
C PRO A 432 21.56 12.68 -26.23
N THR A 433 22.41 11.87 -25.62
CA THR A 433 22.36 11.65 -24.17
C THR A 433 22.37 13.00 -23.48
N PRO A 434 21.36 13.33 -22.66
CA PRO A 434 21.25 14.65 -22.07
C PRO A 434 22.42 14.93 -21.12
N SER A 435 22.80 16.19 -20.97
CA SER A 435 23.87 16.61 -20.07
C SER A 435 23.60 16.22 -18.59
N PHE A 436 22.33 16.05 -18.21
CA PHE A 436 21.94 15.59 -16.89
C PHE A 436 21.97 14.05 -16.73
N MET A 437 22.26 13.31 -17.80
CA MET A 437 22.48 11.87 -17.80
C MET A 437 23.95 11.58 -18.11
N PRO A 438 24.85 11.90 -17.16
CA PRO A 438 26.31 11.87 -17.41
C PRO A 438 26.82 10.47 -17.70
N GLU A 439 26.06 9.46 -17.33
CA GLU A 439 26.39 8.06 -17.55
C GLU A 439 25.14 7.28 -18.02
N ALA A 440 25.35 6.28 -18.85
CA ALA A 440 24.29 5.38 -19.25
C ALA A 440 23.75 4.65 -18.00
N GLY A 441 22.44 4.75 -17.74
CA GLY A 441 21.77 4.06 -16.64
C GLY A 441 21.49 4.90 -15.40
N ARG A 442 21.86 6.19 -15.36
CA ARG A 442 21.49 7.08 -14.23
C ARG A 442 21.36 8.55 -14.66
N VAL A 443 20.41 9.24 -14.05
CA VAL A 443 20.13 10.66 -14.21
C VAL A 443 20.69 11.42 -13.01
N LEU A 444 21.41 12.53 -13.28
CA LEU A 444 21.81 13.48 -12.23
C LEU A 444 20.61 14.34 -11.83
N LEU A 445 20.34 14.43 -10.54
CA LEU A 445 19.21 15.16 -10.00
C LEU A 445 19.60 16.59 -9.62
N ASP A 446 18.81 17.56 -10.09
CA ASP A 446 18.89 18.97 -9.72
C ASP A 446 17.48 19.49 -9.39
N PHE A 447 17.21 19.67 -8.11
CA PHE A 447 15.93 20.14 -7.56
C PHE A 447 15.88 21.66 -7.30
N THR A 448 16.97 22.41 -7.56
CA THR A 448 16.88 23.87 -7.53
C THR A 448 15.79 24.35 -8.48
N LYS A 449 15.21 25.52 -8.26
CA LYS A 449 14.01 25.98 -9.01
C LYS A 449 14.13 25.80 -10.52
N ASN A 450 15.28 26.12 -11.11
CA ASN A 450 15.52 26.06 -12.56
C ASN A 450 16.17 24.73 -12.99
N GLY A 451 16.51 23.85 -12.05
CA GLY A 451 17.09 22.53 -12.33
C GLY A 451 16.15 21.63 -13.13
N ASN A 452 16.68 20.52 -13.65
CA ASN A 452 15.90 19.60 -14.49
C ASN A 452 14.69 19.01 -13.75
N GLN A 453 14.84 18.69 -12.46
CA GLN A 453 13.78 18.17 -11.61
C GLN A 453 13.14 19.26 -10.74
N GLY A 454 13.59 20.51 -10.87
CA GLY A 454 13.10 21.66 -10.13
C GLY A 454 11.64 22.01 -10.43
N ARG A 455 11.05 22.83 -9.57
CA ARG A 455 9.66 23.26 -9.73
C ARG A 455 9.41 24.06 -11.01
N LYS A 456 10.36 24.91 -11.41
CA LYS A 456 10.18 25.87 -12.53
C LYS A 456 8.86 26.66 -12.34
N ASN A 457 8.02 26.71 -13.36
CA ASN A 457 6.67 27.35 -13.30
C ASN A 457 5.53 26.30 -13.28
N ARG A 458 5.81 25.07 -12.81
CA ARG A 458 4.84 23.98 -12.81
C ARG A 458 3.85 24.12 -11.64
N ASN A 459 2.58 23.86 -11.90
CA ASN A 459 1.54 23.78 -10.87
C ASN A 459 1.46 22.39 -10.22
N ASN A 460 1.88 21.35 -10.95
CA ASN A 460 1.99 19.95 -10.51
C ASN A 460 3.26 19.33 -11.12
N ASN A 461 3.46 18.03 -10.95
CA ASN A 461 4.60 17.29 -11.52
C ASN A 461 5.97 17.83 -11.07
N TYR A 462 6.07 18.15 -9.79
CA TYR A 462 7.31 18.50 -9.11
C TYR A 462 7.29 17.95 -7.68
N THR A 463 8.46 17.69 -7.12
CA THR A 463 8.54 17.28 -5.72
C THR A 463 8.45 18.50 -4.80
N PRO A 464 7.51 18.52 -3.84
CA PRO A 464 7.40 19.64 -2.91
C PRO A 464 8.47 19.69 -1.83
N SER A 465 9.21 18.59 -1.62
CA SER A 465 10.22 18.49 -0.55
C SER A 465 11.65 18.74 -0.98
N GLY A 466 11.93 18.79 -2.30
CA GLY A 466 13.30 18.86 -2.83
C GLY A 466 14.05 17.51 -2.81
N TYR A 467 13.33 16.42 -2.61
CA TYR A 467 13.78 15.03 -2.70
C TYR A 467 12.79 14.22 -3.54
N LEU A 468 13.20 13.09 -4.05
CA LEU A 468 12.36 12.22 -4.87
C LEU A 468 12.43 10.77 -4.39
N ASN A 469 11.30 10.10 -4.35
CA ASN A 469 11.26 8.67 -4.06
C ASN A 469 11.86 7.84 -5.20
N LYS A 470 12.65 6.81 -4.84
CA LYS A 470 13.17 5.79 -5.77
C LYS A 470 12.62 4.40 -5.46
N LYS A 471 12.14 4.12 -4.23
CA LYS A 471 11.60 2.81 -3.85
C LYS A 471 10.37 2.47 -4.68
N GLY A 472 10.21 1.22 -5.09
CA GLY A 472 9.10 0.78 -5.93
C GLY A 472 9.18 1.24 -7.39
N THR A 473 10.28 1.89 -7.80
CA THR A 473 10.56 2.21 -9.21
C THR A 473 11.70 1.33 -9.73
N PHE A 474 11.50 0.73 -10.87
CA PHE A 474 12.45 -0.24 -11.43
C PHE A 474 13.67 0.47 -12.03
N PRO A 475 14.93 0.10 -11.68
CA PRO A 475 16.13 0.71 -12.27
C PRO A 475 16.27 0.53 -13.79
N ASN A 476 15.60 -0.49 -14.33
CA ASN A 476 15.57 -0.79 -15.77
C ASN A 476 14.44 -0.08 -16.52
N GLN A 477 13.66 0.81 -15.88
CA GLN A 477 12.75 1.70 -16.60
C GLN A 477 13.46 2.41 -17.73
N LEU A 478 12.74 2.64 -18.82
CA LEU A 478 13.28 3.32 -19.99
C LEU A 478 12.75 4.75 -20.06
N MET A 479 13.65 5.72 -20.16
CA MET A 479 13.34 7.12 -20.40
C MET A 479 13.72 7.49 -21.84
N ALA A 480 12.81 8.15 -22.56
CA ALA A 480 13.04 8.74 -23.86
C ALA A 480 12.58 10.20 -23.87
N LYS A 481 12.90 10.96 -24.92
CA LYS A 481 12.45 12.35 -25.08
C LYS A 481 10.93 12.47 -24.91
N ASN A 482 10.16 11.53 -25.46
CA ASN A 482 8.71 11.58 -25.56
C ASN A 482 8.00 10.54 -24.67
N GLY A 483 8.66 9.97 -23.68
CA GLY A 483 7.99 9.01 -22.80
C GLY A 483 8.87 8.29 -21.80
N VAL A 484 8.21 7.65 -20.85
CA VAL A 484 8.79 6.71 -19.91
C VAL A 484 8.07 5.38 -20.09
N THR A 485 8.82 4.30 -20.18
CA THR A 485 8.26 2.95 -20.15
C THR A 485 8.47 2.37 -18.76
N VAL A 486 7.40 2.23 -18.01
CA VAL A 486 7.41 1.58 -16.69
C VAL A 486 7.41 0.07 -16.84
N ILE A 487 8.06 -0.63 -15.91
CA ILE A 487 8.07 -2.09 -15.85
C ILE A 487 7.11 -2.48 -14.73
N SER A 488 5.99 -3.11 -15.11
CA SER A 488 5.01 -3.60 -14.15
C SER A 488 5.55 -4.77 -13.33
N HIS A 489 5.23 -4.79 -12.05
CA HIS A 489 5.55 -5.88 -11.14
C HIS A 489 4.39 -6.08 -10.15
N PRO A 490 4.23 -7.29 -9.56
CA PRO A 490 3.29 -7.50 -8.47
C PRO A 490 3.63 -6.61 -7.27
N TRP A 491 2.61 -5.95 -6.69
CA TRP A 491 2.80 -5.07 -5.54
C TRP A 491 2.69 -5.84 -4.23
N PRO A 492 3.68 -5.79 -3.32
CA PRO A 492 3.63 -6.53 -2.08
C PRO A 492 2.54 -6.00 -1.14
N LEU A 493 1.70 -6.89 -0.63
CA LEU A 493 0.70 -6.65 0.40
C LEU A 493 1.11 -7.23 1.75
N LEU A 494 1.94 -8.27 1.72
CA LEU A 494 2.57 -8.88 2.88
C LEU A 494 3.91 -9.50 2.49
N ARG A 495 4.97 -9.20 3.24
CA ARG A 495 6.29 -9.82 3.09
C ARG A 495 6.92 -10.17 4.43
N LEU A 496 7.91 -11.05 4.41
CA LEU A 496 8.51 -11.61 5.62
C LEU A 496 9.09 -10.55 6.57
N ALA A 497 9.71 -9.48 6.04
CA ALA A 497 10.22 -8.40 6.87
C ALA A 497 9.14 -7.69 7.69
N ASP A 498 7.91 -7.55 7.16
CA ASP A 498 6.78 -7.00 7.95
C ASP A 498 6.44 -7.92 9.13
N LEU A 499 6.43 -9.23 8.92
CA LEU A 499 6.21 -10.20 10.02
C LEU A 499 7.33 -10.13 11.05
N TYR A 500 8.61 -10.03 10.65
CA TYR A 500 9.74 -9.92 11.57
C TYR A 500 9.64 -8.68 12.46
N LEU A 501 9.38 -7.51 11.86
CA LEU A 501 9.24 -6.27 12.62
C LEU A 501 7.95 -6.23 13.46
N SER A 502 6.88 -6.87 13.01
CA SER A 502 5.65 -7.04 13.79
C SER A 502 5.89 -7.95 15.01
N TYR A 503 6.67 -9.02 14.84
CA TYR A 503 7.06 -9.90 15.94
C TYR A 503 7.94 -9.20 16.96
N ALA A 504 8.94 -8.46 16.48
CA ALA A 504 9.79 -7.65 17.36
C ALA A 504 8.98 -6.64 18.19
N GLU A 505 8.00 -5.95 17.57
CA GLU A 505 7.08 -5.06 18.29
C GLU A 505 6.32 -5.80 19.38
N ALA A 506 5.74 -6.96 19.08
CA ALA A 506 4.99 -7.76 20.05
C ALA A 506 5.91 -8.31 21.17
N CYS A 507 7.15 -8.70 20.87
CA CYS A 507 8.15 -9.10 21.84
C CYS A 507 8.49 -7.94 22.81
N ILE A 508 8.66 -6.72 22.30
CA ILE A 508 8.91 -5.55 23.13
C ILE A 508 7.75 -5.30 24.09
N GLU A 509 6.51 -5.35 23.58
CA GLU A 509 5.32 -5.08 24.40
C GLU A 509 5.05 -6.19 25.46
N THR A 510 5.57 -7.40 25.22
CA THR A 510 5.50 -8.53 26.18
C THR A 510 6.76 -8.70 27.06
N GLY A 511 7.78 -7.85 26.89
CA GLY A 511 9.00 -7.85 27.70
C GLY A 511 10.13 -8.76 27.20
N ASP A 512 10.00 -9.42 26.06
CA ASP A 512 11.03 -10.30 25.47
C ASP A 512 12.04 -9.51 24.64
N LEU A 513 12.81 -8.65 25.30
CA LEU A 513 13.66 -7.66 24.64
C LEU A 513 14.82 -8.27 23.84
N ALA A 514 15.35 -9.42 24.27
CA ALA A 514 16.44 -10.11 23.57
C ALA A 514 15.94 -10.67 22.22
N GLU A 515 14.78 -11.31 22.24
CA GLU A 515 14.15 -11.85 21.03
C GLU A 515 13.76 -10.73 20.06
N ALA A 516 13.25 -9.61 20.58
CA ALA A 516 12.95 -8.42 19.77
C ALA A 516 14.19 -7.93 19.01
N LYS A 517 15.34 -7.79 19.68
CA LYS A 517 16.60 -7.39 19.03
C LYS A 517 16.99 -8.37 17.93
N THR A 518 16.89 -9.67 18.18
CA THR A 518 17.19 -10.70 17.19
C THR A 518 16.44 -10.50 15.86
N TYR A 519 15.14 -10.19 15.91
CA TYR A 519 14.36 -10.00 14.70
C TYR A 519 14.58 -8.64 14.04
N ILE A 520 14.81 -7.59 14.80
CA ILE A 520 15.22 -6.29 14.23
C ILE A 520 16.58 -6.41 13.54
N ASP A 521 17.52 -7.12 14.15
CA ASP A 521 18.88 -7.28 13.63
C ASP A 521 18.95 -8.10 12.34
N LYS A 522 18.00 -9.02 12.09
CA LYS A 522 17.86 -9.66 10.77
C LYS A 522 17.65 -8.60 9.67
N ILE A 523 16.81 -7.59 9.90
CA ILE A 523 16.55 -6.51 8.96
C ILE A 523 17.76 -5.56 8.84
N ARG A 524 18.35 -5.18 9.95
CA ARG A 524 19.52 -4.30 9.98
C ARG A 524 20.72 -4.93 9.26
N THR A 525 20.97 -6.22 9.48
CA THR A 525 22.04 -6.98 8.80
C THR A 525 21.78 -7.03 7.29
N ARG A 526 20.53 -7.32 6.85
CA ARG A 526 20.16 -7.28 5.44
C ARG A 526 20.38 -5.89 4.84
N ALA A 527 20.08 -4.82 5.60
CA ALA A 527 20.28 -3.43 5.20
C ALA A 527 21.75 -2.98 5.21
N GLY A 528 22.66 -3.80 5.74
CA GLY A 528 24.10 -3.49 5.79
C GLY A 528 24.48 -2.48 6.86
N ILE A 529 23.72 -2.40 7.95
CA ILE A 529 24.01 -1.54 9.10
C ILE A 529 24.28 -2.37 10.37
N PRO A 530 25.00 -1.82 11.37
CA PRO A 530 25.28 -2.51 12.62
C PRO A 530 24.02 -2.99 13.34
N THR A 531 24.14 -4.09 14.10
CA THR A 531 23.09 -4.56 15.01
C THR A 531 22.77 -3.51 16.08
N ILE A 532 21.64 -3.67 16.77
CA ILE A 532 21.23 -2.74 17.83
C ILE A 532 22.32 -2.63 18.90
N ASP A 533 22.80 -3.75 19.41
CA ASP A 533 23.81 -3.76 20.47
C ASP A 533 25.17 -3.19 20.00
N ALA A 534 25.53 -3.38 18.73
CA ALA A 534 26.74 -2.77 18.16
C ALA A 534 26.57 -1.26 17.96
N ALA A 535 25.45 -0.79 17.43
CA ALA A 535 25.21 0.63 17.16
C ALA A 535 25.11 1.44 18.47
N TRP A 536 24.14 1.11 19.34
CA TRP A 536 23.94 1.87 20.59
C TRP A 536 25.04 1.58 21.64
N GLY A 537 25.61 0.37 21.63
CA GLY A 537 26.78 0.04 22.47
C GLY A 537 28.01 0.91 22.17
N SER A 538 28.21 1.31 20.89
CA SER A 538 29.32 2.22 20.50
C SER A 538 29.24 3.61 21.15
N ILE A 539 28.03 4.01 21.58
CA ILE A 539 27.79 5.27 22.29
C ILE A 539 27.45 5.08 23.78
N GLY A 540 27.71 3.86 24.31
CA GLY A 540 27.51 3.54 25.73
C GLY A 540 26.05 3.41 26.15
N VAL A 541 25.13 3.18 25.22
CA VAL A 541 23.68 3.03 25.49
C VAL A 541 23.28 1.57 25.39
N THR A 542 22.58 1.07 26.41
CA THR A 542 21.86 -0.21 26.34
C THR A 542 20.37 0.08 26.23
N PRO A 543 19.74 -0.14 25.07
CA PRO A 543 18.35 0.20 24.89
C PRO A 543 17.41 -0.60 25.82
N ASP A 544 16.63 0.11 26.63
CA ASP A 544 15.53 -0.44 27.43
C ASP A 544 14.27 -0.67 26.58
N GLN A 545 13.18 -1.13 27.20
CA GLN A 545 11.91 -1.39 26.52
C GLN A 545 11.36 -0.14 25.81
N ALA A 546 11.47 1.03 26.43
CA ALA A 546 10.97 2.28 25.84
C ALA A 546 11.78 2.70 24.62
N LYS A 547 13.11 2.59 24.71
CA LYS A 547 14.02 2.87 23.59
C LYS A 547 13.85 1.84 22.46
N LEU A 548 13.71 0.56 22.78
CA LEU A 548 13.47 -0.49 21.78
C LEU A 548 12.13 -0.28 21.06
N ARG A 549 11.10 0.20 21.75
CA ARG A 549 9.81 0.58 21.12
C ARG A 549 10.00 1.71 20.10
N GLN A 550 10.82 2.71 20.40
CA GLN A 550 11.16 3.76 19.44
C GLN A 550 11.95 3.19 18.25
N ILE A 551 12.95 2.36 18.51
CA ILE A 551 13.80 1.74 17.48
C ILE A 551 12.95 0.86 16.54
N VAL A 552 12.10 -0.03 17.04
CA VAL A 552 11.31 -0.92 16.18
C VAL A 552 10.31 -0.13 15.32
N ARG A 553 9.70 0.93 15.86
CA ARG A 553 8.82 1.81 15.08
C ARG A 553 9.59 2.55 13.99
N GLN A 554 10.75 3.08 14.30
CA GLN A 554 11.64 3.75 13.32
C GLN A 554 12.12 2.75 12.26
N GLU A 555 12.61 1.58 12.67
CA GLU A 555 13.06 0.52 11.76
C GLU A 555 11.92 0.09 10.81
N ARG A 556 10.70 -0.06 11.35
CA ARG A 556 9.51 -0.39 10.60
C ARG A 556 9.14 0.71 9.59
N GLN A 557 9.20 1.98 9.99
CA GLN A 557 8.92 3.12 9.11
C GLN A 557 9.96 3.25 7.98
N ILE A 558 11.23 2.93 8.23
CA ILE A 558 12.27 2.92 7.19
C ILE A 558 12.06 1.72 6.27
N GLU A 559 12.01 0.51 6.84
CA GLU A 559 11.98 -0.74 6.09
C GLU A 559 10.75 -0.84 5.18
N LEU A 560 9.60 -0.43 5.71
CA LEU A 560 8.31 -0.49 5.01
C LEU A 560 7.90 0.86 4.39
N TYR A 561 8.85 1.77 4.22
CA TYR A 561 8.64 3.04 3.52
C TYR A 561 7.93 2.80 2.20
N LEU A 562 6.79 3.47 1.98
CA LEU A 562 5.92 3.32 0.81
C LEU A 562 5.53 1.86 0.49
N GLU A 563 5.19 1.08 1.53
CA GLU A 563 4.67 -0.29 1.41
C GLU A 563 3.35 -0.50 2.16
N ASN A 564 2.42 0.43 2.06
CA ASN A 564 1.05 0.30 2.56
C ASN A 564 0.92 0.27 4.10
N GLN A 565 1.94 0.69 4.86
CA GLN A 565 1.92 0.54 6.31
C GLN A 565 1.82 1.87 7.07
N ASN A 566 2.52 2.92 6.62
CA ASN A 566 2.67 4.16 7.40
C ASN A 566 1.33 4.79 7.79
N PHE A 567 0.38 4.95 6.87
CA PHE A 567 -0.94 5.52 7.15
C PHE A 567 -1.66 4.80 8.31
N TRP A 568 -1.54 3.48 8.34
CA TRP A 568 -2.19 2.63 9.33
C TRP A 568 -1.38 2.53 10.63
N ASP A 569 -0.08 2.40 10.56
CA ASP A 569 0.82 2.30 11.71
C ASP A 569 0.78 3.58 12.56
N MET A 570 0.81 4.76 11.95
CA MET A 570 0.70 6.03 12.68
C MET A 570 -0.62 6.16 13.43
N ARG A 571 -1.72 5.64 12.87
CA ARG A 571 -3.03 5.62 13.53
C ARG A 571 -3.08 4.61 14.67
N ARG A 572 -2.70 3.35 14.42
CA ARG A 572 -2.76 2.31 15.45
C ARG A 572 -1.86 2.60 16.65
N TRP A 573 -0.75 3.31 16.45
CA TRP A 573 0.14 3.77 17.51
C TRP A 573 -0.33 5.03 18.23
N LEU A 574 -1.42 5.68 17.78
CA LEU A 574 -1.90 6.99 18.24
C LEU A 574 -0.89 8.14 18.00
N LEU A 575 -0.02 8.02 17.00
CA LEU A 575 0.97 9.01 16.62
C LEU A 575 0.52 9.92 15.46
N ALA A 576 -0.62 9.62 14.83
CA ALA A 576 -1.06 10.34 13.64
C ALA A 576 -1.39 11.82 13.93
N LYS A 577 -1.95 12.14 15.11
CA LYS A 577 -2.28 13.52 15.50
C LYS A 577 -1.05 14.41 15.52
N ASP A 578 0.05 13.92 16.08
CA ASP A 578 1.32 14.66 16.13
C ASP A 578 1.96 14.76 14.74
N ALA A 579 1.95 13.68 13.96
CA ALA A 579 2.56 13.63 12.63
C ALA A 579 1.88 14.54 11.60
N PHE A 580 0.54 14.70 11.68
CA PHE A 580 -0.25 15.50 10.74
C PHE A 580 -0.73 16.84 11.34
N GLY A 581 -0.50 17.11 12.62
CA GLY A 581 -0.91 18.35 13.30
C GLY A 581 -0.15 19.60 12.84
N HIS A 582 0.84 19.45 11.95
CA HIS A 582 1.65 20.54 11.42
C HIS A 582 1.99 20.33 9.95
N LYS A 583 2.38 21.40 9.26
CA LYS A 583 2.81 21.31 7.86
C LYS A 583 4.09 20.49 7.74
N ALA A 584 4.18 19.72 6.66
CA ALA A 584 5.41 19.02 6.33
C ALA A 584 6.53 20.02 6.01
N LYS A 585 7.78 19.63 6.27
CA LYS A 585 8.97 20.39 5.89
C LYS A 585 9.70 19.73 4.75
N GLY A 586 10.36 20.53 3.92
CA GLY A 586 11.26 20.14 2.86
C GLY A 586 12.28 21.25 2.61
N LEU A 587 13.15 21.08 1.61
CA LEU A 587 14.08 22.13 1.18
C LEU A 587 13.36 23.23 0.37
N ASN A 588 14.01 24.38 0.24
CA ASN A 588 13.43 25.54 -0.45
C ASN A 588 13.44 25.37 -1.99
N ILE A 589 12.44 24.71 -2.53
CA ILE A 589 12.29 24.44 -3.97
C ILE A 589 12.05 25.70 -4.84
N GLU A 590 11.86 26.86 -4.22
CA GLU A 590 11.73 28.15 -4.93
C GLU A 590 13.07 28.84 -5.17
N ALA A 591 14.15 28.29 -4.58
CA ALA A 591 15.47 28.87 -4.69
C ALA A 591 16.19 28.44 -5.98
N THR A 592 16.93 29.38 -6.55
CA THR A 592 17.75 29.17 -7.76
C THR A 592 19.21 28.86 -7.43
N SER A 593 19.68 29.24 -6.24
CA SER A 593 21.01 28.87 -5.73
C SER A 593 20.92 27.71 -4.74
N ILE A 594 22.00 26.94 -4.63
CA ILE A 594 22.07 25.81 -3.71
C ILE A 594 22.06 26.24 -2.24
N GLU A 595 22.65 27.38 -1.92
CA GLU A 595 22.72 27.93 -0.56
C GLU A 595 21.35 28.32 -0.03
N GLU A 596 20.48 28.87 -0.91
CA GLU A 596 19.09 29.17 -0.56
C GLU A 596 18.20 27.93 -0.63
N PHE A 597 18.48 27.00 -1.55
CA PHE A 597 17.77 25.72 -1.63
C PHE A 597 17.98 24.87 -0.37
N ALA A 598 19.17 24.90 0.24
CA ALA A 598 19.53 24.14 1.43
C ALA A 598 18.82 24.61 2.73
N LYS A 599 17.83 25.52 2.64
CA LYS A 599 17.07 25.99 3.80
C LYS A 599 15.76 25.19 3.95
N LEU A 600 15.48 24.71 5.15
CA LEU A 600 14.19 24.09 5.44
C LEU A 600 13.05 25.10 5.38
N LYS A 601 11.98 24.72 4.71
CA LYS A 601 10.73 25.47 4.57
C LYS A 601 9.54 24.56 4.88
N GLU A 602 8.49 25.16 5.41
CA GLU A 602 7.18 24.51 5.39
C GLU A 602 6.69 24.39 3.95
N VAL A 603 6.20 23.21 3.62
CA VAL A 603 5.59 22.97 2.31
C VAL A 603 4.23 23.65 2.27
N VAL A 604 3.87 24.21 1.12
CA VAL A 604 2.63 25.00 0.95
C VAL A 604 1.34 24.20 1.18
N PHE A 605 1.39 22.89 1.08
CA PHE A 605 0.23 22.02 1.22
C PHE A 605 -0.17 21.86 2.69
N GLU A 606 -1.46 22.00 2.95
CA GLU A 606 -2.02 21.89 4.29
C GLU A 606 -1.96 20.43 4.78
N ARG A 607 -1.74 20.29 6.07
CA ARG A 607 -1.97 19.06 6.83
C ARG A 607 -2.84 19.37 8.03
N ALA A 608 -3.76 18.46 8.34
CA ALA A 608 -4.59 18.55 9.52
C ALA A 608 -5.03 17.15 9.96
N PHE A 609 -5.21 16.97 11.26
CA PHE A 609 -5.71 15.75 11.85
C PHE A 609 -6.57 16.07 13.07
N SER A 610 -7.80 15.60 13.06
CA SER A 610 -8.70 15.62 14.22
C SER A 610 -8.85 14.22 14.80
N ASP A 611 -9.42 14.13 15.99
CA ASP A 611 -9.68 12.84 16.65
C ASP A 611 -10.60 11.93 15.81
N ALA A 612 -11.51 12.51 15.02
CA ALA A 612 -12.33 11.76 14.07
C ALA A 612 -11.49 11.00 13.01
N ASN A 613 -10.34 11.53 12.63
CA ASN A 613 -9.51 10.99 11.55
C ASN A 613 -8.77 9.69 11.91
N TYR A 614 -8.87 9.19 13.15
CA TYR A 614 -8.31 7.89 13.52
C TYR A 614 -9.01 6.72 12.82
N LEU A 615 -10.32 6.83 12.58
CA LEU A 615 -11.10 5.90 11.76
C LEU A 615 -11.71 6.62 10.56
N LEU A 616 -12.07 5.88 9.51
CA LEU A 616 -12.74 6.46 8.37
C LEU A 616 -14.25 6.64 8.63
N PRO A 617 -14.91 7.63 7.99
CA PRO A 617 -16.35 7.78 8.07
C PRO A 617 -17.07 6.69 7.28
N ILE A 618 -18.17 6.16 7.83
CA ILE A 618 -19.14 5.40 7.03
C ILE A 618 -19.89 6.40 6.15
N PRO A 619 -20.04 6.13 4.84
CA PRO A 619 -20.72 7.07 3.93
C PRO A 619 -22.14 7.35 4.41
N ILE A 620 -22.54 8.62 4.36
CA ILE A 620 -23.87 9.06 4.84
C ILE A 620 -25.02 8.35 4.11
N ALA A 621 -24.81 7.99 2.85
CA ALA A 621 -25.80 7.24 2.07
C ALA A 621 -26.09 5.85 2.67
N ASP A 622 -25.10 5.20 3.25
CA ASP A 622 -25.23 3.89 3.88
C ASP A 622 -25.89 4.02 5.26
N ILE A 623 -25.53 5.06 6.03
CA ILE A 623 -26.24 5.40 7.29
C ILE A 623 -27.74 5.66 7.03
N ASN A 624 -28.06 6.44 5.99
CA ASN A 624 -29.46 6.75 5.66
C ASN A 624 -30.26 5.52 5.17
N ARG A 625 -29.58 4.53 4.56
CA ARG A 625 -30.23 3.27 4.13
C ARG A 625 -30.40 2.28 5.25
N ASN A 626 -29.50 2.25 6.21
CA ASN A 626 -29.52 1.33 7.32
C ASN A 626 -29.54 2.12 8.66
N GLY A 627 -30.73 2.36 9.19
CA GLY A 627 -30.94 3.08 10.43
C GLY A 627 -30.36 2.38 11.70
N ASN A 628 -29.81 1.17 11.54
CA ASN A 628 -29.13 0.45 12.61
C ASN A 628 -27.62 0.76 12.63
N LEU A 629 -27.11 1.50 11.63
CA LEU A 629 -25.72 1.94 11.61
C LEU A 629 -25.52 3.22 12.42
N ILE A 630 -24.42 3.25 13.15
CA ILE A 630 -23.92 4.43 13.86
C ILE A 630 -22.57 4.78 13.23
N ASN A 631 -22.33 6.04 12.90
CA ASN A 631 -21.05 6.46 12.34
C ASN A 631 -19.95 6.47 13.39
N ASN A 632 -18.70 6.60 12.95
CA ASN A 632 -17.57 6.82 13.84
C ASN A 632 -17.66 8.21 14.49
N PRO A 633 -17.15 8.37 15.73
CA PRO A 633 -17.21 9.65 16.44
C PRO A 633 -16.60 10.79 15.63
N GLY A 634 -17.31 11.92 15.57
CA GLY A 634 -16.90 13.12 14.83
C GLY A 634 -17.39 13.21 13.38
N TYR A 635 -18.20 12.23 12.92
CA TYR A 635 -18.81 12.24 11.58
C TYR A 635 -20.33 12.24 11.58
#